data_b352dfb9ec39923964198850725be39c
#
_entry.id   b352dfb9ec39923964198850725be39c
#
_cell.length_a   1.000
_cell.length_b   1.000
_cell.length_c   1.000
_cell.angle_alpha   90.00
_cell.angle_beta   90.00
_cell.angle_gamma   90.00
#
_symmetry.space_group_name_H-M   'P 1'
#
loop_
_entity.id
_entity.type
_entity.pdbx_description
1 polymer ?
#
loop_
_entity_poly.entity_id
_entity_poly.type
_entity_poly.pdbx_seq_one_letter_code
_entity_poly.pdbx_strand_id
1 'polypeptide(L)'
;MCIRDSVNSFYKPFFFRHVETFLDSPQPVAEYIPLKHFLHRFTRSIFWELEDMIPFSNHPLYRCLWGWLGAPEVSLLKLVQGPVIRRSSVYAHVVQESIMPIRRLPEGIRKFDDWFGAYPLLVFPVRIFNRGEHSGMLKPRPEECEPPNRTSGLWVDLGAYGVPRDVKQGQVWDAKSSVRAMEHWTRDAGGFQALYTDIFCTPLELREMFDFTLMDAARKRLGGDDAFPEVYDKVRSEDGISDLSVELAAEKAAGKTVDGKKGK
;
A
#
# COMPACT_ATOMS: atom_id res chain seq x y z
N MET A 1 -22.17 -19.52 -15.00
CA MET A 1 -22.14 -18.83 -13.70
C MET A 1 -21.43 -19.74 -12.70
N CYS A 2 -20.31 -19.33 -12.18
CA CYS A 2 -19.53 -20.15 -11.22
C CYS A 2 -19.68 -19.55 -9.83
N ILE A 3 -20.09 -20.37 -8.83
CA ILE A 3 -20.13 -19.96 -7.44
C ILE A 3 -18.81 -20.39 -6.80
N ARG A 4 -18.08 -19.42 -6.26
CA ARG A 4 -16.80 -19.68 -5.62
C ARG A 4 -16.95 -19.64 -4.10
N ASP A 5 -16.95 -20.82 -3.49
CA ASP A 5 -17.26 -20.97 -2.05
C ASP A 5 -16.13 -20.46 -1.13
N SER A 6 -14.88 -20.50 -1.56
CA SER A 6 -13.78 -20.10 -0.70
C SER A 6 -12.59 -19.62 -1.53
N VAL A 7 -12.49 -18.31 -1.74
CA VAL A 7 -11.36 -17.68 -2.43
C VAL A 7 -10.11 -17.59 -1.56
N ASN A 8 -10.24 -17.78 -0.24
CA ASN A 8 -9.18 -17.59 0.75
C ASN A 8 -8.52 -18.89 1.23
N SER A 9 -8.92 -20.05 0.68
CA SER A 9 -8.30 -21.33 1.05
C SER A 9 -6.81 -21.32 0.72
N PHE A 10 -5.96 -21.71 1.67
CA PHE A 10 -4.50 -21.66 1.55
C PHE A 10 -3.94 -22.44 0.36
N TYR A 11 -4.59 -23.50 -0.05
CA TYR A 11 -4.20 -24.36 -1.19
C TYR A 11 -4.60 -23.78 -2.55
N LYS A 12 -5.46 -22.77 -2.60
CA LYS A 12 -5.88 -22.11 -3.84
C LYS A 12 -4.86 -21.04 -4.28
N PRO A 13 -4.82 -20.67 -5.56
CA PRO A 13 -4.05 -19.52 -6.02
C PRO A 13 -4.47 -18.25 -5.26
N PHE A 14 -3.59 -17.26 -5.23
CA PHE A 14 -3.99 -15.93 -4.79
C PHE A 14 -5.15 -15.42 -5.66
N PHE A 15 -6.01 -14.59 -5.06
CA PHE A 15 -7.21 -14.11 -5.77
C PHE A 15 -6.83 -13.31 -7.03
N PHE A 16 -5.80 -12.47 -6.99
CA PHE A 16 -5.36 -11.72 -8.17
C PHE A 16 -4.88 -12.64 -9.29
N ARG A 17 -4.18 -13.75 -8.99
CA ARG A 17 -3.75 -14.76 -9.97
C ARG A 17 -4.95 -15.47 -10.61
N HIS A 18 -6.00 -15.68 -9.82
CA HIS A 18 -7.23 -16.22 -10.38
C HIS A 18 -7.90 -15.22 -11.33
N VAL A 19 -7.95 -13.94 -10.95
CA VAL A 19 -8.54 -12.90 -11.81
C VAL A 19 -7.74 -12.69 -13.09
N GLU A 20 -6.41 -12.80 -13.06
CA GLU A 20 -5.56 -12.74 -14.25
C GLU A 20 -6.00 -13.75 -15.33
N THR A 21 -6.48 -14.95 -14.94
CA THR A 21 -6.96 -15.94 -15.90
C THR A 21 -8.18 -15.49 -16.72
N PHE A 22 -8.86 -14.43 -16.29
CA PHE A 22 -10.00 -13.88 -17.03
C PHE A 22 -9.56 -13.12 -18.29
N LEU A 23 -8.30 -12.67 -18.33
CA LEU A 23 -7.73 -11.99 -19.49
C LEU A 23 -7.61 -12.94 -20.71
N ASP A 24 -7.55 -14.25 -20.45
CA ASP A 24 -7.48 -15.27 -21.52
C ASP A 24 -8.85 -15.52 -22.17
N SER A 25 -9.93 -14.98 -21.58
CA SER A 25 -11.29 -15.17 -22.11
C SER A 25 -11.65 -14.08 -23.12
N PRO A 26 -12.13 -14.43 -24.31
CA PRO A 26 -12.59 -13.47 -25.31
C PRO A 26 -13.91 -12.79 -24.93
N GLN A 27 -14.59 -13.28 -23.90
CA GLN A 27 -15.87 -12.77 -23.41
C GLN A 27 -15.73 -12.30 -21.96
N PRO A 28 -16.52 -11.29 -21.53
CA PRO A 28 -16.56 -10.89 -20.15
C PRO A 28 -16.86 -12.06 -19.21
N VAL A 29 -16.04 -12.23 -18.18
CA VAL A 29 -16.20 -13.29 -17.16
C VAL A 29 -16.93 -12.70 -15.96
N ALA A 30 -17.93 -13.41 -15.46
CA ALA A 30 -18.64 -13.07 -14.23
C ALA A 30 -18.63 -14.26 -13.26
N GLU A 31 -18.24 -14.00 -12.04
CA GLU A 31 -18.30 -15.00 -10.96
C GLU A 31 -19.14 -14.46 -9.79
N TYR A 32 -19.83 -15.38 -9.13
CA TYR A 32 -20.54 -15.09 -7.88
C TYR A 32 -19.73 -15.64 -6.71
N ILE A 33 -19.37 -14.76 -5.79
CA ILE A 33 -18.55 -15.07 -4.62
C ILE A 33 -19.35 -14.67 -3.39
N PRO A 34 -19.47 -15.51 -2.33
CA PRO A 34 -20.08 -15.11 -1.08
C PRO A 34 -19.41 -13.84 -0.54
N LEU A 35 -20.20 -12.84 -0.15
CA LEU A 35 -19.72 -11.52 0.22
C LEU A 35 -18.60 -11.55 1.27
N LYS A 36 -18.73 -12.41 2.28
CA LYS A 36 -17.69 -12.62 3.30
C LYS A 36 -16.36 -13.01 2.67
N HIS A 37 -16.35 -13.96 1.74
CA HIS A 37 -15.11 -14.42 1.10
C HIS A 37 -14.53 -13.35 0.16
N PHE A 38 -15.39 -12.59 -0.52
CA PHE A 38 -14.95 -11.48 -1.35
C PHE A 38 -14.30 -10.36 -0.52
N LEU A 39 -14.88 -9.98 0.61
CA LEU A 39 -14.31 -8.96 1.50
C LEU A 39 -12.95 -9.38 2.08
N HIS A 40 -12.74 -10.67 2.27
CA HIS A 40 -11.48 -11.23 2.79
C HIS A 40 -10.53 -11.77 1.73
N ARG A 41 -10.72 -11.45 0.44
CA ARG A 41 -9.92 -12.01 -0.67
C ARG A 41 -8.44 -11.68 -0.61
N PHE A 42 -8.05 -10.64 0.10
CA PHE A 42 -6.68 -10.20 0.29
C PHE A 42 -6.15 -10.38 1.72
N THR A 43 -6.88 -11.07 2.60
CA THR A 43 -6.45 -11.25 4.00
C THR A 43 -5.38 -12.32 4.20
N ARG A 44 -5.05 -13.10 3.18
CA ARG A 44 -3.89 -14.00 3.25
C ARG A 44 -2.65 -13.14 3.41
N SER A 45 -1.82 -13.55 4.40
CA SER A 45 -0.62 -12.80 4.74
C SER A 45 0.27 -12.53 3.55
N ILE A 46 0.65 -11.25 3.43
CA ILE A 46 1.63 -10.77 2.44
C ILE A 46 1.15 -10.98 0.99
N PHE A 47 -0.07 -11.45 0.78
CA PHE A 47 -0.69 -11.77 -0.50
C PHE A 47 0.31 -11.85 -1.68
N TRP A 48 0.32 -10.94 -2.65
CA TRP A 48 1.24 -11.00 -3.80
C TRP A 48 2.72 -10.74 -3.45
N GLU A 49 3.03 -10.02 -2.36
CA GLU A 49 4.40 -9.80 -1.91
C GLU A 49 5.10 -11.10 -1.50
N LEU A 50 4.33 -12.13 -1.12
CA LEU A 50 4.91 -13.44 -0.81
C LEU A 50 5.66 -14.02 -2.01
N GLU A 51 5.24 -13.73 -3.24
CA GLU A 51 5.94 -14.19 -4.45
C GLU A 51 7.29 -13.47 -4.63
N ASP A 52 7.41 -12.21 -4.22
CA ASP A 52 8.68 -11.47 -4.22
C ASP A 52 9.64 -12.02 -3.16
N MET A 53 9.13 -12.47 -2.02
CA MET A 53 9.93 -13.08 -0.94
C MET A 53 10.24 -14.55 -1.21
N ILE A 54 9.29 -15.29 -1.74
CA ILE A 54 9.37 -16.72 -2.06
C ILE A 54 8.83 -16.93 -3.47
N PRO A 55 9.68 -16.87 -4.52
CA PRO A 55 9.25 -16.86 -5.92
C PRO A 55 8.39 -18.08 -6.33
N PHE A 56 8.51 -19.20 -5.62
CA PHE A 56 7.70 -20.40 -5.86
C PHE A 56 6.47 -20.52 -4.95
N SER A 57 6.12 -19.47 -4.19
CA SER A 57 5.01 -19.51 -3.22
C SER A 57 3.64 -19.76 -3.86
N ASN A 58 3.47 -19.45 -5.14
CA ASN A 58 2.26 -19.75 -5.88
C ASN A 58 2.25 -21.14 -6.53
N HIS A 59 3.34 -21.91 -6.44
CA HIS A 59 3.38 -23.28 -6.97
C HIS A 59 2.41 -24.20 -6.21
N PRO A 60 1.64 -25.09 -6.89
CA PRO A 60 0.66 -25.96 -6.24
C PRO A 60 1.22 -26.79 -5.07
N LEU A 61 2.42 -27.34 -5.21
CA LEU A 61 3.07 -28.11 -4.11
C LEU A 61 3.38 -27.23 -2.90
N TYR A 62 3.90 -26.01 -3.11
CA TYR A 62 4.13 -25.09 -2.00
C TYR A 62 2.81 -24.75 -1.31
N ARG A 63 1.76 -24.43 -2.05
CA ARG A 63 0.44 -24.14 -1.48
C ARG A 63 -0.12 -25.29 -0.66
N CYS A 64 0.00 -26.52 -1.14
CA CYS A 64 -0.50 -27.68 -0.43
C CYS A 64 0.30 -28.01 0.83
N LEU A 65 1.63 -27.91 0.79
CA LEU A 65 2.51 -28.32 1.88
C LEU A 65 2.76 -27.21 2.91
N TRP A 66 2.93 -25.97 2.46
CA TRP A 66 3.33 -24.83 3.30
C TRP A 66 2.38 -23.62 3.21
N GLY A 67 1.38 -23.63 2.34
CA GLY A 67 0.45 -22.51 2.15
C GLY A 67 -0.28 -22.08 3.42
N TRP A 68 -0.47 -23.00 4.37
CA TRP A 68 -1.10 -22.73 5.66
C TRP A 68 -0.26 -21.79 6.55
N LEU A 69 1.04 -21.67 6.34
CA LEU A 69 1.91 -20.74 7.06
C LEU A 69 1.58 -19.28 6.75
N GLY A 70 1.02 -19.02 5.55
CA GLY A 70 0.56 -17.70 5.14
C GLY A 70 -0.92 -17.43 5.43
N ALA A 71 -1.58 -18.24 6.28
CA ALA A 71 -2.99 -18.07 6.62
C ALA A 71 -3.24 -16.76 7.42
N PRO A 72 -4.41 -16.12 7.25
CA PRO A 72 -4.67 -14.80 7.82
C PRO A 72 -4.74 -14.78 9.35
N GLU A 73 -5.12 -15.88 9.99
CA GLU A 73 -5.31 -15.92 11.45
C GLU A 73 -3.99 -15.83 12.23
N VAL A 74 -2.94 -16.52 11.74
CA VAL A 74 -1.59 -16.44 12.32
C VAL A 74 -0.58 -16.47 11.19
N SER A 75 0.13 -15.37 11.00
CA SER A 75 1.23 -15.31 10.04
C SER A 75 2.53 -15.59 10.75
N LEU A 76 3.10 -16.76 10.56
CA LEU A 76 4.44 -17.08 11.07
C LEU A 76 5.51 -16.15 10.49
N LEU A 77 5.34 -15.67 9.26
CA LEU A 77 6.24 -14.68 8.65
C LEU A 77 6.32 -13.40 9.48
N LYS A 78 5.20 -12.93 10.05
CA LYS A 78 5.20 -11.77 10.95
C LYS A 78 5.93 -12.05 12.27
N LEU A 79 5.87 -13.28 12.77
CA LEU A 79 6.52 -13.65 14.02
C LEU A 79 8.04 -13.83 13.86
N VAL A 80 8.50 -14.26 12.68
CA VAL A 80 9.92 -14.53 12.41
C VAL A 80 10.66 -13.36 11.74
N GLN A 81 9.97 -12.25 11.46
CA GLN A 81 10.61 -11.03 10.96
C GLN A 81 11.46 -10.38 12.05
N GLY A 82 12.71 -10.82 12.15
CA GLY A 82 13.70 -10.14 12.98
C GLY A 82 14.09 -8.75 12.42
N PRO A 83 14.76 -7.92 13.23
CA PRO A 83 15.14 -6.55 12.83
C PRO A 83 15.91 -6.48 11.51
N VAL A 84 16.78 -7.45 11.22
CA VAL A 84 17.58 -7.52 10.00
C VAL A 84 16.71 -7.77 8.77
N ILE A 85 15.76 -8.72 8.86
CA ILE A 85 14.85 -9.04 7.76
C ILE A 85 13.89 -7.87 7.53
N ARG A 86 13.36 -7.29 8.62
CA ARG A 86 12.49 -6.11 8.55
C ARG A 86 13.20 -4.95 7.86
N ARG A 87 14.44 -4.67 8.23
CA ARG A 87 15.24 -3.59 7.66
C ARG A 87 15.49 -3.83 6.16
N SER A 88 15.92 -5.03 5.78
CA SER A 88 16.13 -5.40 4.38
C SER A 88 14.84 -5.34 3.56
N SER A 89 13.70 -5.79 4.12
CA SER A 89 12.41 -5.77 3.44
C SER A 89 11.88 -4.35 3.26
N VAL A 90 11.93 -3.52 4.30
CA VAL A 90 11.36 -2.15 4.29
C VAL A 90 12.09 -1.26 3.29
N TYR A 91 13.41 -1.41 3.14
CA TYR A 91 14.20 -0.53 2.27
C TYR A 91 14.34 -1.03 0.82
N ALA A 92 13.97 -2.26 0.56
CA ALA A 92 13.89 -2.81 -0.79
C ALA A 92 12.46 -2.99 -1.29
N HIS A 93 11.47 -2.53 -0.51
CA HIS A 93 10.05 -2.64 -0.80
C HIS A 93 9.39 -1.27 -0.86
N VAL A 94 8.39 -1.14 -1.71
CA VAL A 94 7.42 -0.05 -1.63
C VAL A 94 6.14 -0.57 -0.97
N VAL A 95 5.61 0.20 -0.03
CA VAL A 95 4.27 0.04 0.55
C VAL A 95 3.71 1.45 0.64
N GLN A 96 3.07 1.90 -0.42
CA GLN A 96 2.57 3.27 -0.53
C GLN A 96 1.22 3.30 -1.23
N GLU A 97 0.35 4.16 -0.75
CA GLU A 97 -0.98 4.39 -1.31
C GLU A 97 -1.25 5.87 -1.52
N SER A 98 -1.92 6.14 -2.63
CA SER A 98 -2.42 7.47 -2.97
C SER A 98 -3.91 7.38 -3.24
N ILE A 99 -4.69 8.10 -2.45
CA ILE A 99 -6.14 8.17 -2.61
C ILE A 99 -6.47 9.48 -3.32
N MET A 100 -7.05 9.36 -4.52
CA MET A 100 -7.23 10.48 -5.43
C MET A 100 -8.60 10.45 -6.11
N PRO A 101 -9.10 11.59 -6.65
CA PRO A 101 -10.29 11.59 -7.49
C PRO A 101 -10.15 10.59 -8.63
N ILE A 102 -11.17 9.77 -8.88
CA ILE A 102 -11.10 8.65 -9.83
C ILE A 102 -10.68 9.06 -11.24
N ARG A 103 -10.99 10.30 -11.65
CA ARG A 103 -10.56 10.86 -12.94
C ARG A 103 -9.03 10.96 -13.08
N ARG A 104 -8.28 10.94 -11.97
CA ARG A 104 -6.81 10.94 -11.95
C ARG A 104 -6.18 9.55 -12.06
N LEU A 105 -6.98 8.48 -11.96
CA LEU A 105 -6.47 7.11 -11.98
C LEU A 105 -5.56 6.79 -13.19
N PRO A 106 -5.91 7.15 -14.45
CA PRO A 106 -5.03 6.84 -15.59
C PRO A 106 -3.66 7.54 -15.51
N GLU A 107 -3.60 8.74 -14.95
CA GLU A 107 -2.36 9.46 -14.70
C GLU A 107 -1.61 8.81 -13.53
N GLY A 108 -2.31 8.50 -12.44
CA GLY A 108 -1.74 7.84 -11.26
C GLY A 108 -1.05 6.52 -11.60
N ILE A 109 -1.68 5.66 -12.42
CA ILE A 109 -1.08 4.39 -12.85
C ILE A 109 0.26 4.64 -13.57
N ARG A 110 0.33 5.61 -14.50
CA ARG A 110 1.59 5.94 -15.19
C ARG A 110 2.66 6.44 -14.22
N LYS A 111 2.29 7.30 -13.27
CA LYS A 111 3.19 7.82 -12.24
C LYS A 111 3.71 6.73 -11.31
N PHE A 112 2.85 5.81 -10.89
CA PHE A 112 3.26 4.67 -10.06
C PHE A 112 4.16 3.71 -10.82
N ASP A 113 3.96 3.54 -12.13
CA ASP A 113 4.89 2.80 -12.98
C ASP A 113 6.26 3.48 -13.05
N ASP A 114 6.30 4.81 -13.25
CA ASP A 114 7.52 5.59 -13.31
C ASP A 114 8.32 5.56 -12.00
N TRP A 115 7.64 5.70 -10.86
CA TRP A 115 8.31 5.80 -9.55
C TRP A 115 8.67 4.47 -8.92
N PHE A 116 7.83 3.46 -9.14
CA PHE A 116 7.96 2.17 -8.45
C PHE A 116 8.08 1.00 -9.42
N GLY A 117 7.27 0.95 -10.47
CA GLY A 117 7.22 -0.20 -11.38
C GLY A 117 6.92 -1.51 -10.65
N ALA A 118 6.25 -1.44 -9.49
CA ALA A 118 5.87 -2.59 -8.69
C ALA A 118 4.45 -3.03 -9.04
N TYR A 119 4.27 -4.28 -9.38
CA TYR A 119 2.99 -4.87 -9.77
C TYR A 119 2.71 -6.17 -9.03
N PRO A 120 1.42 -6.50 -8.82
CA PRO A 120 0.21 -5.79 -9.26
C PRO A 120 -0.01 -4.50 -8.46
N LEU A 121 -0.75 -3.53 -9.02
CA LEU A 121 -1.23 -2.37 -8.29
C LEU A 121 -2.57 -2.69 -7.62
N LEU A 122 -2.76 -2.23 -6.39
CA LEU A 122 -4.08 -2.20 -5.75
C LEU A 122 -4.89 -1.05 -6.35
N VAL A 123 -6.10 -1.34 -6.79
CA VAL A 123 -7.06 -0.32 -7.23
C VAL A 123 -8.36 -0.55 -6.47
N PHE A 124 -8.66 0.35 -5.53
CA PHE A 124 -9.83 0.21 -4.67
C PHE A 124 -10.71 1.47 -4.74
N PRO A 125 -11.91 1.40 -5.35
CA PRO A 125 -12.80 2.54 -5.42
C PRO A 125 -13.39 2.86 -4.05
N VAL A 126 -13.34 4.14 -3.67
CA VAL A 126 -13.86 4.65 -2.40
C VAL A 126 -14.78 5.84 -2.66
N ARG A 127 -15.80 6.00 -1.82
CA ARG A 127 -16.68 7.17 -1.84
C ARG A 127 -16.38 8.04 -0.64
N ILE A 128 -16.01 9.30 -0.91
CA ILE A 128 -15.71 10.28 0.13
C ILE A 128 -16.86 11.28 0.21
N PHE A 129 -17.32 11.51 1.45
CA PHE A 129 -18.47 12.36 1.71
C PHE A 129 -18.03 13.73 2.19
N ASN A 130 -18.61 14.77 1.58
CA ASN A 130 -18.53 16.13 2.10
C ASN A 130 -19.71 16.36 3.07
N ARG A 131 -19.42 16.43 4.35
CA ARG A 131 -20.40 16.68 5.43
C ARG A 131 -20.28 18.10 5.99
N GLY A 132 -19.72 19.02 5.21
CA GLY A 132 -19.49 20.41 5.64
C GLY A 132 -18.53 20.46 6.83
N GLU A 133 -18.91 21.22 7.86
CA GLU A 133 -18.11 21.37 9.08
C GLU A 133 -17.98 20.08 9.92
N HIS A 134 -18.81 19.08 9.65
CA HIS A 134 -18.76 17.77 10.29
C HIS A 134 -17.94 16.73 9.51
N SER A 135 -17.29 17.12 8.42
CA SER A 135 -16.32 16.27 7.76
C SER A 135 -15.10 16.10 8.67
N GLY A 136 -14.57 14.87 8.73
CA GLY A 136 -13.29 14.62 9.38
C GLY A 136 -12.13 15.13 8.52
N MET A 137 -10.95 14.55 8.71
CA MET A 137 -9.74 14.97 7.98
C MET A 137 -9.86 14.82 6.46
N LEU A 138 -10.74 13.93 5.97
CA LEU A 138 -10.99 13.71 4.55
C LEU A 138 -12.18 14.56 4.11
N LYS A 139 -11.89 15.63 3.37
CA LYS A 139 -12.90 16.56 2.88
C LYS A 139 -12.69 16.77 1.38
N PRO A 140 -13.54 16.16 0.53
CA PRO A 140 -13.42 16.33 -0.91
C PRO A 140 -13.71 17.77 -1.27
N ARG A 141 -13.01 18.31 -2.25
CA ARG A 141 -13.30 19.62 -2.81
C ARG A 141 -14.69 19.59 -3.47
N PRO A 142 -15.44 20.70 -3.49
CA PRO A 142 -16.78 20.75 -4.09
C PRO A 142 -16.81 20.30 -5.55
N GLU A 143 -15.76 20.61 -6.32
CA GLU A 143 -15.61 20.21 -7.72
C GLU A 143 -15.39 18.71 -7.92
N GLU A 144 -14.93 18.01 -6.89
CA GLU A 144 -14.73 16.56 -6.90
C GLU A 144 -16.00 15.80 -6.46
N CYS A 145 -17.03 16.51 -6.04
CA CYS A 145 -18.29 15.91 -5.63
C CYS A 145 -19.27 15.82 -6.80
N GLU A 146 -20.00 14.71 -6.86
CA GLU A 146 -20.95 14.41 -7.92
C GLU A 146 -22.23 15.28 -7.81
N PRO A 147 -22.73 15.85 -8.93
CA PRO A 147 -24.04 16.48 -8.94
C PRO A 147 -25.17 15.45 -8.67
N PRO A 148 -26.37 15.88 -8.28
CA PRO A 148 -26.77 17.30 -8.10
C PRO A 148 -26.40 17.87 -6.74
N ASN A 149 -26.24 17.05 -5.70
CA ASN A 149 -26.17 17.52 -4.31
C ASN A 149 -24.73 17.85 -3.86
N ARG A 150 -23.73 17.41 -4.62
CA ARG A 150 -22.30 17.59 -4.31
C ARG A 150 -21.90 17.18 -2.88
N THR A 151 -22.57 16.14 -2.36
CA THR A 151 -22.33 15.63 -0.99
C THR A 151 -21.31 14.51 -0.93
N SER A 152 -20.92 13.94 -2.07
CA SER A 152 -19.88 12.91 -2.14
C SER A 152 -19.25 12.87 -3.52
N GLY A 153 -18.03 12.32 -3.57
CA GLY A 153 -17.32 12.06 -4.81
C GLY A 153 -16.79 10.63 -4.87
N LEU A 154 -16.59 10.11 -6.08
CA LEU A 154 -15.96 8.84 -6.31
C LEU A 154 -14.44 9.05 -6.41
N TRP A 155 -13.72 8.36 -5.56
CA TRP A 155 -12.28 8.37 -5.44
C TRP A 155 -11.74 6.98 -5.63
N VAL A 156 -10.45 6.86 -5.77
CA VAL A 156 -9.76 5.58 -5.89
C VAL A 156 -8.52 5.59 -5.01
N ASP A 157 -8.35 4.52 -4.30
CA ASP A 157 -7.13 4.17 -3.62
C ASP A 157 -6.25 3.37 -4.59
N LEU A 158 -5.10 3.93 -4.92
CA LEU A 158 -4.09 3.31 -5.77
C LEU A 158 -2.88 2.97 -4.93
N GLY A 159 -2.61 1.68 -4.76
CA GLY A 159 -1.54 1.17 -3.92
C GLY A 159 -0.48 0.41 -4.69
N ALA A 160 0.79 0.65 -4.35
CA ALA A 160 1.93 -0.15 -4.77
C ALA A 160 2.50 -0.90 -3.56
N TYR A 161 2.59 -2.22 -3.70
CA TYR A 161 3.11 -3.12 -2.67
C TYR A 161 4.03 -4.13 -3.33
N GLY A 162 5.29 -4.09 -3.00
CA GLY A 162 6.24 -5.06 -3.53
C GLY A 162 7.62 -4.50 -3.76
N VAL A 163 8.45 -5.25 -4.46
CA VAL A 163 9.81 -4.84 -4.82
C VAL A 163 9.76 -3.92 -6.02
N PRO A 164 10.32 -2.69 -5.95
CA PRO A 164 10.42 -1.79 -7.09
C PRO A 164 11.18 -2.42 -8.27
N ARG A 165 10.82 -1.99 -9.49
CA ARG A 165 11.45 -2.48 -10.74
C ARG A 165 12.97 -2.37 -10.70
N ASP A 166 13.50 -1.23 -10.28
CA ASP A 166 14.94 -0.97 -10.25
C ASP A 166 15.64 -1.95 -9.30
N VAL A 167 15.06 -2.19 -8.13
CA VAL A 167 15.59 -3.19 -7.17
C VAL A 167 15.56 -4.61 -7.77
N LYS A 168 14.48 -5.00 -8.46
CA LYS A 168 14.41 -6.30 -9.17
C LYS A 168 15.48 -6.44 -10.23
N GLN A 169 15.89 -5.34 -10.87
CA GLN A 169 16.96 -5.28 -11.86
C GLN A 169 18.35 -5.12 -11.25
N GLY A 170 18.48 -5.04 -9.93
CA GLY A 170 19.73 -4.83 -9.22
C GLY A 170 20.25 -3.40 -9.34
N GLN A 171 19.40 -2.46 -9.69
CA GLN A 171 19.71 -1.03 -9.79
C GLN A 171 19.41 -0.32 -8.46
N VAL A 172 19.98 0.87 -8.30
CA VAL A 172 19.72 1.73 -7.15
C VAL A 172 18.34 2.38 -7.31
N TRP A 173 17.47 2.18 -6.34
CA TRP A 173 16.19 2.87 -6.26
C TRP A 173 16.22 3.88 -5.11
N ASP A 174 15.98 5.17 -5.43
CA ASP A 174 15.83 6.21 -4.42
C ASP A 174 14.41 6.24 -3.88
N ALA A 175 14.20 5.51 -2.79
CA ALA A 175 12.91 5.40 -2.12
C ALA A 175 12.36 6.76 -1.69
N LYS A 176 13.20 7.61 -1.11
CA LYS A 176 12.78 8.93 -0.60
C LYS A 176 12.31 9.84 -1.73
N SER A 177 13.10 9.97 -2.79
CA SER A 177 12.73 10.81 -3.94
C SER A 177 11.47 10.31 -4.62
N SER A 178 11.32 8.98 -4.78
CA SER A 178 10.14 8.36 -5.40
C SER A 178 8.87 8.60 -4.56
N VAL A 179 8.95 8.39 -3.24
CA VAL A 179 7.81 8.63 -2.33
C VAL A 179 7.50 10.13 -2.24
N ARG A 180 8.52 11.00 -2.16
CA ARG A 180 8.31 12.46 -2.20
C ARG A 180 7.62 12.92 -3.47
N ALA A 181 8.01 12.38 -4.63
CA ALA A 181 7.36 12.68 -5.90
C ALA A 181 5.89 12.24 -5.91
N MET A 182 5.59 11.06 -5.34
CA MET A 182 4.22 10.57 -5.15
C MET A 182 3.42 11.50 -4.23
N GLU A 183 3.97 11.89 -3.08
CA GLU A 183 3.31 12.77 -2.11
C GLU A 183 2.94 14.13 -2.73
N HIS A 184 3.90 14.76 -3.42
CA HIS A 184 3.66 16.03 -4.12
C HIS A 184 2.57 15.91 -5.17
N TRP A 185 2.67 14.89 -6.02
CA TRP A 185 1.66 14.68 -7.05
C TRP A 185 0.28 14.38 -6.46
N THR A 186 0.21 13.56 -5.40
CA THR A 186 -1.04 13.23 -4.70
C THR A 186 -1.72 14.49 -4.17
N ARG A 187 -0.97 15.35 -3.50
CA ARG A 187 -1.43 16.65 -3.01
C ARG A 187 -1.95 17.54 -4.16
N ASP A 188 -1.17 17.67 -5.22
CA ASP A 188 -1.49 18.54 -6.37
C ASP A 188 -2.69 17.99 -7.16
N ALA A 189 -2.86 16.67 -7.19
CA ALA A 189 -4.05 16.01 -7.74
C ALA A 189 -5.32 16.22 -6.88
N GLY A 190 -5.19 16.83 -5.70
CA GLY A 190 -6.27 17.01 -4.74
C GLY A 190 -6.58 15.74 -3.94
N GLY A 191 -5.62 14.82 -3.87
CA GLY A 191 -5.69 13.57 -3.14
C GLY A 191 -5.04 13.66 -1.76
N PHE A 192 -4.89 12.50 -1.14
CA PHE A 192 -4.21 12.33 0.13
C PHE A 192 -3.55 10.95 0.20
N GLN A 193 -2.48 10.86 0.98
CA GLN A 193 -1.75 9.62 1.22
C GLN A 193 -2.38 8.83 2.36
N ALA A 194 -2.36 7.51 2.30
CA ALA A 194 -2.73 6.68 3.44
C ALA A 194 -1.66 6.73 4.55
N LEU A 195 -2.10 7.01 5.78
CA LEU A 195 -1.20 7.31 6.93
C LEU A 195 -0.82 6.07 7.75
N TYR A 196 -0.64 4.92 7.13
CA TYR A 196 -0.19 3.70 7.83
C TYR A 196 1.23 3.29 7.46
N THR A 197 1.86 4.03 6.55
CA THR A 197 3.25 3.87 6.14
C THR A 197 4.04 5.13 6.46
N ASP A 198 5.35 5.05 6.35
CA ASP A 198 6.22 6.21 6.52
C ASP A 198 5.92 7.29 5.47
N ILE A 199 5.84 8.53 5.93
CA ILE A 199 5.69 9.71 5.10
C ILE A 199 6.95 10.57 5.17
N PHE A 200 7.24 11.27 4.07
CA PHE A 200 8.37 12.20 3.94
C PHE A 200 7.94 13.64 3.70
N CYS A 201 6.62 13.89 3.61
CA CYS A 201 6.09 15.24 3.50
C CYS A 201 6.36 16.07 4.76
N THR A 202 6.34 17.39 4.63
CA THR A 202 6.43 18.31 5.76
C THR A 202 5.10 18.39 6.52
N PRO A 203 5.07 18.91 7.76
CA PRO A 203 3.82 19.15 8.49
C PRO A 203 2.84 20.05 7.73
N LEU A 204 3.37 21.02 6.98
CA LEU A 204 2.53 21.91 6.17
C LEU A 204 1.90 21.18 5.00
N GLU A 205 2.68 20.41 4.26
CA GLU A 205 2.20 19.60 3.14
C GLU A 205 1.14 18.57 3.58
N LEU A 206 1.31 17.98 4.78
CA LEU A 206 0.30 17.10 5.35
C LEU A 206 -1.02 17.85 5.61
N ARG A 207 -0.94 19.07 6.12
CA ARG A 207 -2.13 19.93 6.36
C ARG A 207 -2.75 20.49 5.07
N GLU A 208 -2.03 20.48 3.96
CA GLU A 208 -2.60 20.76 2.63
C GLU A 208 -3.41 19.57 2.07
N MET A 209 -3.01 18.34 2.41
CA MET A 209 -3.71 17.13 1.99
C MET A 209 -4.94 16.84 2.87
N PHE A 210 -4.89 17.18 4.16
CA PHE A 210 -5.91 16.84 5.14
C PHE A 210 -6.50 18.08 5.84
N ASP A 211 -7.80 18.07 6.09
CA ASP A 211 -8.48 19.11 6.88
C ASP A 211 -8.42 18.77 8.39
N PHE A 212 -7.56 19.44 9.11
CA PHE A 212 -7.38 19.24 10.55
C PHE A 212 -8.32 20.06 11.42
N THR A 213 -9.19 20.91 10.83
CA THR A 213 -10.01 21.89 11.56
C THR A 213 -10.82 21.26 12.69
N LEU A 214 -11.56 20.20 12.39
CA LEU A 214 -12.40 19.51 13.38
C LEU A 214 -11.55 18.80 14.43
N MET A 215 -10.45 18.18 14.03
CA MET A 215 -9.55 17.47 14.92
C MET A 215 -8.85 18.43 15.88
N ASP A 216 -8.32 19.54 15.39
CA ASP A 216 -7.65 20.57 16.21
C ASP A 216 -8.64 21.16 17.23
N ALA A 217 -9.87 21.48 16.79
CA ALA A 217 -10.92 21.95 17.70
C ALA A 217 -11.30 20.92 18.78
N ALA A 218 -11.39 19.63 18.40
CA ALA A 218 -11.69 18.56 19.36
C ALA A 218 -10.54 18.36 20.33
N ARG A 219 -9.29 18.35 19.89
CA ARG A 219 -8.09 18.22 20.73
C ARG A 219 -8.05 19.33 21.77
N LYS A 220 -8.21 20.58 21.33
CA LYS A 220 -8.24 21.74 22.22
C LYS A 220 -9.37 21.66 23.27
N ARG A 221 -10.58 21.29 22.82
CA ARG A 221 -11.75 21.20 23.70
C ARG A 221 -11.63 20.11 24.76
N LEU A 222 -11.00 18.98 24.41
CA LEU A 222 -10.92 17.79 25.25
C LEU A 222 -9.59 17.65 25.98
N GLY A 223 -8.68 18.64 25.88
CA GLY A 223 -7.34 18.56 26.47
C GLY A 223 -6.47 17.48 25.84
N GLY A 224 -6.70 17.17 24.55
CA GLY A 224 -5.98 16.12 23.84
C GLY A 224 -4.55 16.50 23.45
N ASP A 225 -4.22 17.78 23.45
CA ASP A 225 -2.90 18.28 23.04
C ASP A 225 -1.78 17.77 23.95
N ASP A 226 -2.07 17.65 25.26
CA ASP A 226 -1.12 17.13 26.24
C ASP A 226 -1.13 15.59 26.32
N ALA A 227 -2.21 14.94 25.88
CA ALA A 227 -2.42 13.51 26.04
C ALA A 227 -1.94 12.69 24.82
N PHE A 228 -1.97 13.27 23.63
CA PHE A 228 -1.68 12.56 22.38
C PHE A 228 -0.70 13.36 21.51
N PRO A 229 0.31 12.72 20.91
CA PRO A 229 1.20 13.37 19.95
C PRO A 229 0.43 13.82 18.70
N GLU A 230 1.02 14.72 17.93
CA GLU A 230 0.51 15.06 16.61
C GLU A 230 0.52 13.85 15.69
N VAL A 231 -0.45 13.78 14.75
CA VAL A 231 -0.51 12.70 13.76
C VAL A 231 0.78 12.66 12.96
N TYR A 232 1.28 13.82 12.56
CA TYR A 232 2.55 13.94 11.83
C TYR A 232 3.71 13.25 12.55
N ASP A 233 3.86 13.48 13.86
CA ASP A 233 4.96 12.90 14.64
C ASP A 233 4.89 11.38 14.75
N LYS A 234 3.72 10.80 14.52
CA LYS A 234 3.53 9.34 14.53
C LYS A 234 3.83 8.66 13.21
N VAL A 235 3.64 9.38 12.10
CA VAL A 235 3.69 8.79 10.75
C VAL A 235 4.90 9.24 9.93
N ARG A 236 5.61 10.29 10.38
CA ARG A 236 6.85 10.72 9.72
C ARG A 236 7.91 9.63 9.80
N SER A 237 8.68 9.49 8.74
CA SER A 237 9.87 8.62 8.78
C SER A 237 10.93 9.21 9.72
N GLU A 238 11.42 8.39 10.65
CA GLU A 238 12.52 8.77 11.54
C GLU A 238 13.88 8.51 10.91
N ASP A 239 13.94 7.56 10.00
CA ASP A 239 15.16 7.15 9.32
C ASP A 239 15.25 7.76 7.91
N GLY A 240 16.41 8.24 7.53
CA GLY A 240 16.70 8.60 6.14
C GLY A 240 16.72 7.37 5.25
N ILE A 241 15.55 6.86 4.85
CA ILE A 241 15.40 5.63 4.05
C ILE A 241 16.27 5.68 2.78
N SER A 242 16.42 6.87 2.16
CA SER A 242 17.26 7.05 0.97
C SER A 242 18.71 6.65 1.19
N ASP A 243 19.29 7.00 2.33
CA ASP A 243 20.71 6.77 2.58
C ASP A 243 20.99 5.28 2.72
N LEU A 244 20.10 4.56 3.39
CA LEU A 244 20.25 3.14 3.60
C LEU A 244 19.99 2.30 2.33
N SER A 245 19.04 2.69 1.48
CA SER A 245 18.82 2.01 0.20
C SER A 245 20.02 2.13 -0.73
N VAL A 246 20.69 3.30 -0.72
CA VAL A 246 21.94 3.54 -1.47
C VAL A 246 23.08 2.70 -0.89
N GLU A 247 23.22 2.66 0.44
CA GLU A 247 24.24 1.83 1.11
C GLU A 247 24.06 0.34 0.82
N LEU A 248 22.83 -0.19 0.93
CA LEU A 248 22.54 -1.58 0.61
C LEU A 248 22.80 -1.93 -0.86
N ALA A 249 22.48 -1.01 -1.78
CA ALA A 249 22.77 -1.20 -3.19
C ALA A 249 24.28 -1.17 -3.46
N ALA A 250 25.03 -0.28 -2.80
CA ALA A 250 26.47 -0.20 -2.89
C ALA A 250 27.15 -1.46 -2.31
N GLU A 251 26.69 -1.97 -1.18
CA GLU A 251 27.19 -3.21 -0.58
C GLU A 251 26.95 -4.43 -1.48
N LYS A 252 25.76 -4.52 -2.08
CA LYS A 252 25.41 -5.56 -3.04
C LYS A 252 26.24 -5.49 -4.31
N ALA A 253 26.46 -4.28 -4.83
CA ALA A 253 27.33 -4.04 -5.98
C ALA A 253 28.81 -4.37 -5.69
N ALA A 254 29.25 -4.17 -4.43
CA ALA A 254 30.57 -4.52 -3.96
C ALA A 254 30.76 -6.04 -3.66
N GLY A 255 29.74 -6.87 -3.95
CA GLY A 255 29.79 -8.32 -3.70
C GLY A 255 29.79 -8.70 -2.22
N LYS A 256 29.46 -7.78 -1.34
CA LYS A 256 29.26 -8.06 0.08
C LYS A 256 27.87 -8.69 0.23
N THR A 257 27.80 -10.01 0.16
CA THR A 257 26.62 -10.74 0.65
C THR A 257 26.49 -10.48 2.13
N VAL A 258 25.27 -10.23 2.59
CA VAL A 258 24.93 -10.22 4.03
C VAL A 258 24.92 -11.67 4.50
N ASP A 259 26.09 -12.30 4.47
CA ASP A 259 26.30 -13.54 5.19
C ASP A 259 26.43 -13.18 6.66
N GLY A 260 25.45 -13.64 7.43
CA GLY A 260 25.43 -13.46 8.86
C GLY A 260 26.76 -13.89 9.49
N LYS A 261 27.59 -12.93 9.85
CA LYS A 261 28.67 -13.20 10.79
C LYS A 261 28.04 -13.75 12.08
N LYS A 262 28.10 -15.06 12.23
CA LYS A 262 28.01 -15.70 13.52
C LYS A 262 29.13 -15.08 14.38
N GLY A 263 28.74 -14.18 15.26
CA GLY A 263 29.61 -13.73 16.33
C GLY A 263 29.94 -14.94 17.23
N LYS A 264 31.19 -15.13 17.45
CA LYS A 264 31.70 -15.96 18.53
C LYS A 264 31.35 -15.40 19.88
#